data_8163b5a4be76181ef047c5b8c92b9707
#
_entry.id   8163b5a4be76181ef047c5b8c92b9707
#
_cell.length_a   1.000
_cell.length_b   1.000
_cell.length_c   1.000
_cell.angle_alpha   90.00
_cell.angle_beta   90.00
_cell.angle_gamma   90.00
#
_symmetry.space_group_name_H-M   'P 1'
#
loop_
_entity.id
_entity.type
_entity.pdbx_description
1 polymer ?
#
loop_
_entity_poly.entity_id
_entity_poly.type
_entity_poly.pdbx_seq_one_letter_code
_entity_poly.pdbx_strand_id
1 'polypeptide(L)'
;MNIAPLKVSLLSLALLLSPVASLPAHAACTANLALQPASSLPALGGRLVYHSYMEYGDGSSNLYLHDFKSKSTRQLNQPGWNIEDPMNAHFSPDGRYLTFMGRQNGAWHVFAWAIGGTQAPSNLTAAIGGRNEDPKFSFDGRQVVLKHEGDIRLATLVFNGDGSVGVSAWKAVTSDGWSTEESMPFLTPSGKYVVYATGAGDSLRVVRRNLENGQVSPLATPAAGGRDYYPVVRDYTAYFLSRTQPAGNDQLAMVVPNSPPGTPAILPLNHCQGDNSDAAPVNEDYLIFSSTSFDPTYSLLLGDIAAARVWRLDPAQINLPDGRQKLGASYTPAR
;
A
#
# COMPACT_ATOMS: atom_id res chain seq x y z
N MET A 1 -26.70 -65.79 16.54
CA MET A 1 -26.59 -64.29 16.75
C MET A 1 -25.75 -63.75 15.60
N ASN A 2 -26.41 -63.31 14.52
CA ASN A 2 -25.75 -62.82 13.31
C ASN A 2 -25.54 -61.33 13.39
N ILE A 3 -24.29 -60.88 13.34
CA ILE A 3 -23.90 -59.49 13.29
C ILE A 3 -23.65 -59.13 11.83
N ALA A 4 -24.46 -58.24 11.27
CA ALA A 4 -24.31 -57.73 9.91
C ALA A 4 -23.22 -56.64 9.85
N PRO A 5 -22.43 -56.53 8.77
CA PRO A 5 -21.38 -55.54 8.65
C PRO A 5 -21.95 -54.17 8.25
N LEU A 6 -21.51 -53.14 8.95
CA LEU A 6 -21.79 -51.73 8.70
C LEU A 6 -21.06 -51.31 7.42
N LYS A 7 -21.80 -50.89 6.39
CA LYS A 7 -21.24 -50.26 5.19
C LYS A 7 -20.91 -48.79 5.48
N VAL A 8 -19.63 -48.44 5.55
CA VAL A 8 -19.15 -47.04 5.59
C VAL A 8 -19.11 -46.52 4.15
N SER A 9 -19.98 -45.58 3.85
CA SER A 9 -20.01 -44.90 2.56
C SER A 9 -18.99 -43.74 2.61
N LEU A 10 -17.90 -43.85 1.85
CA LEU A 10 -16.93 -42.78 1.63
C LEU A 10 -17.55 -41.78 0.68
N LEU A 11 -17.97 -40.61 1.21
CA LEU A 11 -18.32 -39.44 0.42
C LEU A 11 -17.02 -38.79 -0.07
N SER A 12 -16.71 -38.96 -1.35
CA SER A 12 -15.61 -38.25 -2.01
C SER A 12 -15.97 -36.77 -2.19
N LEU A 13 -15.38 -35.91 -1.36
CA LEU A 13 -15.46 -34.46 -1.50
C LEU A 13 -14.53 -34.05 -2.65
N ALA A 14 -15.08 -33.85 -3.84
CA ALA A 14 -14.35 -33.26 -4.96
C ALA A 14 -14.14 -31.78 -4.68
N LEU A 15 -12.92 -31.39 -4.28
CA LEU A 15 -12.50 -30.00 -4.29
C LEU A 15 -12.49 -29.51 -5.75
N LEU A 16 -13.44 -28.66 -6.10
CA LEU A 16 -13.40 -27.87 -7.32
C LEU A 16 -12.29 -26.82 -7.16
N LEU A 17 -11.08 -27.19 -7.59
CA LEU A 17 -10.00 -26.22 -7.83
C LEU A 17 -10.43 -25.40 -9.05
N SER A 18 -10.92 -24.20 -8.83
CA SER A 18 -11.05 -23.22 -9.90
C SER A 18 -9.65 -23.00 -10.52
N PRO A 19 -9.52 -23.05 -11.85
CA PRO A 19 -8.24 -22.78 -12.48
C PRO A 19 -7.88 -21.34 -12.15
N VAL A 20 -6.78 -21.14 -11.42
CA VAL A 20 -6.11 -19.86 -11.36
C VAL A 20 -5.71 -19.56 -12.81
N ALA A 21 -6.36 -18.56 -13.42
CA ALA A 21 -6.00 -18.10 -14.74
C ALA A 21 -4.50 -17.77 -14.70
N SER A 22 -3.69 -18.52 -15.39
CA SER A 22 -2.27 -18.22 -15.56
C SER A 22 -2.20 -16.91 -16.32
N LEU A 23 -1.81 -15.84 -15.63
CA LEU A 23 -1.45 -14.60 -16.31
C LEU A 23 -0.37 -14.95 -17.34
N PRO A 24 -0.50 -14.50 -18.59
CA PRO A 24 0.50 -14.74 -19.60
C PRO A 24 1.83 -14.21 -19.10
N ALA A 25 2.87 -15.04 -19.20
CA ALA A 25 4.23 -14.65 -18.92
C ALA A 25 4.59 -13.48 -19.83
N HIS A 26 4.99 -12.35 -19.23
CA HIS A 26 5.74 -11.25 -19.84
C HIS A 26 5.00 -10.34 -20.82
N ALA A 27 4.20 -9.44 -20.34
CA ALA A 27 4.22 -8.14 -21.02
C ALA A 27 5.23 -7.27 -20.24
N ALA A 28 6.39 -6.99 -20.82
CA ALA A 28 6.99 -5.69 -20.63
C ALA A 28 5.88 -4.66 -20.80
N CYS A 29 5.98 -3.48 -20.16
CA CYS A 29 5.05 -2.37 -20.31
C CYS A 29 4.27 -2.31 -21.64
N THR A 30 3.10 -1.71 -21.66
CA THR A 30 2.24 -1.58 -22.84
C THR A 30 2.52 -0.24 -23.53
N ALA A 31 3.16 -0.27 -24.71
CA ALA A 31 3.56 0.95 -25.43
C ALA A 31 2.36 1.80 -25.89
N ASN A 32 1.22 1.18 -26.17
CA ASN A 32 0.02 1.83 -26.69
C ASN A 32 -1.13 1.88 -25.67
N LEU A 33 -0.82 1.82 -24.38
CA LEU A 33 -1.83 1.98 -23.34
C LEU A 33 -2.41 3.40 -23.42
N ALA A 34 -3.73 3.51 -23.55
CA ALA A 34 -4.41 4.80 -23.65
C ALA A 34 -5.41 4.97 -22.53
N LEU A 35 -5.59 6.21 -22.09
CA LEU A 35 -6.64 6.56 -21.14
C LEU A 35 -8.01 6.29 -21.75
N GLN A 36 -8.86 5.60 -21.01
CA GLN A 36 -10.26 5.44 -21.34
C GLN A 36 -11.04 6.74 -21.11
N PRO A 37 -12.12 6.97 -21.84
CA PRO A 37 -12.99 8.13 -21.62
C PRO A 37 -13.52 8.18 -20.18
N ALA A 38 -13.57 9.36 -19.57
CA ALA A 38 -14.08 9.55 -18.21
C ALA A 38 -15.52 9.08 -18.03
N SER A 39 -16.32 9.12 -19.12
CA SER A 39 -17.72 8.60 -19.12
C SER A 39 -17.83 7.10 -18.95
N SER A 40 -16.74 6.36 -19.18
CA SER A 40 -16.65 4.89 -19.00
C SER A 40 -15.96 4.49 -17.70
N LEU A 41 -15.64 5.45 -16.81
CA LEU A 41 -15.04 5.15 -15.50
C LEU A 41 -15.99 4.24 -14.70
N PRO A 42 -15.50 3.09 -14.22
CA PRO A 42 -16.31 2.22 -13.37
C PRO A 42 -16.84 2.94 -12.13
N ALA A 43 -18.08 2.63 -11.76
CA ALA A 43 -18.66 3.16 -10.53
C ALA A 43 -17.98 2.51 -9.33
N LEU A 44 -17.16 3.27 -8.63
CA LEU A 44 -16.55 2.86 -7.37
C LEU A 44 -17.37 3.35 -6.19
N GLY A 45 -17.41 2.54 -5.14
CA GLY A 45 -17.84 2.96 -3.80
C GLY A 45 -16.64 3.26 -2.90
N GLY A 46 -16.91 3.52 -1.62
CA GLY A 46 -15.84 3.70 -0.64
C GLY A 46 -15.12 5.04 -0.71
N ARG A 47 -13.90 5.06 -0.16
CA ARG A 47 -13.11 6.28 -0.03
C ARG A 47 -11.65 6.04 -0.38
N LEU A 48 -11.02 7.06 -0.92
CA LEU A 48 -9.60 7.11 -1.28
C LEU A 48 -8.94 8.23 -0.47
N VAL A 49 -7.82 7.94 0.18
CA VAL A 49 -6.91 8.94 0.71
C VAL A 49 -5.64 8.94 -0.12
N TYR A 50 -5.09 10.11 -0.36
CA TYR A 50 -3.81 10.31 -1.05
C TYR A 50 -3.15 11.60 -0.57
N HIS A 51 -1.87 11.76 -0.86
CA HIS A 51 -1.20 13.05 -0.63
C HIS A 51 -0.83 13.74 -1.94
N SER A 52 -0.67 15.05 -1.88
CA SER A 52 -0.23 15.86 -3.01
C SER A 52 0.74 16.92 -2.56
N TYR A 53 1.87 17.07 -3.26
CA TYR A 53 2.96 18.00 -2.96
C TYR A 53 3.59 18.55 -4.25
N MET A 54 4.37 19.62 -4.13
CA MET A 54 5.19 20.15 -5.24
C MET A 54 6.51 19.41 -5.30
N GLU A 55 7.29 19.45 -4.21
CA GLU A 55 8.53 18.71 -4.04
C GLU A 55 8.54 17.99 -2.69
N TYR A 56 9.25 16.88 -2.61
CA TYR A 56 9.32 16.08 -1.38
C TYR A 56 9.99 16.85 -0.25
N GLY A 57 9.28 17.01 0.86
CA GLY A 57 9.81 17.64 2.07
C GLY A 57 9.91 19.16 2.03
N ASP A 58 9.27 19.81 1.06
CA ASP A 58 9.24 21.28 0.89
C ASP A 58 8.19 22.01 1.74
N GLY A 59 7.39 21.28 2.53
CA GLY A 59 6.30 21.84 3.32
C GLY A 59 4.98 21.96 2.56
N SER A 60 4.93 21.57 1.29
CA SER A 60 3.75 21.74 0.43
C SER A 60 2.78 20.57 0.46
N SER A 61 3.14 19.43 1.10
CA SER A 61 2.32 18.25 1.09
C SER A 61 1.02 18.41 1.88
N ASN A 62 -0.06 17.92 1.30
CA ASN A 62 -1.38 17.86 1.93
C ASN A 62 -2.04 16.50 1.70
N LEU A 63 -2.82 16.05 2.68
CA LEU A 63 -3.68 14.87 2.58
C LEU A 63 -5.04 15.25 2.03
N TYR A 64 -5.55 14.43 1.12
CA TYR A 64 -6.87 14.57 0.52
C TYR A 64 -7.67 13.29 0.70
N LEU A 65 -8.96 13.44 0.98
CA LEU A 65 -9.93 12.35 1.05
C LEU A 65 -10.96 12.54 -0.06
N HIS A 66 -11.06 11.57 -0.95
CA HIS A 66 -12.10 11.47 -1.95
C HIS A 66 -13.14 10.42 -1.52
N ASP A 67 -14.41 10.80 -1.55
CA ASP A 67 -15.55 9.90 -1.32
C ASP A 67 -16.23 9.63 -2.67
N PHE A 68 -16.17 8.38 -3.12
CA PHE A 68 -16.71 7.99 -4.43
C PHE A 68 -18.24 8.06 -4.50
N LYS A 69 -18.93 7.89 -3.38
CA LYS A 69 -20.40 7.96 -3.34
C LYS A 69 -20.89 9.38 -3.52
N SER A 70 -20.34 10.32 -2.79
CA SER A 70 -20.68 11.74 -2.89
C SER A 70 -19.95 12.45 -4.03
N LYS A 71 -18.95 11.80 -4.65
CA LYS A 71 -18.04 12.36 -5.66
C LYS A 71 -17.38 13.65 -5.20
N SER A 72 -17.04 13.73 -3.92
CA SER A 72 -16.45 14.91 -3.31
C SER A 72 -15.05 14.61 -2.82
N THR A 73 -14.18 15.59 -2.94
CA THR A 73 -12.83 15.55 -2.39
C THR A 73 -12.63 16.71 -1.42
N ARG A 74 -11.96 16.45 -0.31
CA ARG A 74 -11.61 17.48 0.66
C ARG A 74 -10.18 17.30 1.16
N GLN A 75 -9.53 18.40 1.48
CA GLN A 75 -8.29 18.39 2.22
C GLN A 75 -8.56 17.98 3.67
N LEU A 76 -7.68 17.16 4.24
CA LEU A 76 -7.83 16.61 5.59
C LEU A 76 -7.06 17.41 6.63
N ASN A 77 -5.79 17.72 6.33
CA ASN A 77 -4.94 18.42 7.29
C ASN A 77 -5.42 19.86 7.52
N GLN A 78 -5.36 20.26 8.77
CA GLN A 78 -5.83 21.56 9.26
C GLN A 78 -4.66 22.31 9.90
N PRO A 79 -4.64 23.63 9.85
CA PRO A 79 -3.56 24.42 10.45
C PRO A 79 -3.29 24.12 11.92
N GLY A 80 -4.32 23.79 12.68
CA GLY A 80 -4.23 23.44 14.11
C GLY A 80 -3.56 22.11 14.42
N TRP A 81 -3.23 21.27 13.40
CA TRP A 81 -2.50 20.02 13.61
C TRP A 81 -1.01 20.25 13.96
N ASN A 82 -0.43 21.36 13.51
CA ASN A 82 1.02 21.63 13.61
C ASN A 82 1.86 20.47 13.05
N ILE A 83 1.42 19.91 11.93
CA ILE A 83 2.09 18.82 11.20
C ILE A 83 2.37 19.34 9.80
N GLU A 84 3.64 19.36 9.43
CA GLU A 84 4.12 19.70 8.09
C GLU A 84 4.28 18.41 7.26
N ASP A 85 4.14 18.53 5.94
CA ASP A 85 4.32 17.45 4.96
C ASP A 85 3.60 16.13 5.33
N PRO A 86 2.30 16.15 5.66
CA PRO A 86 1.59 14.90 5.91
C PRO A 86 1.49 14.07 4.63
N MET A 87 1.90 12.78 4.67
CA MET A 87 1.92 11.88 3.52
C MET A 87 1.82 10.41 3.89
N ASN A 88 1.74 9.53 2.88
CA ASN A 88 1.68 8.07 3.00
C ASN A 88 0.57 7.60 3.96
N ALA A 89 -0.62 8.21 3.83
CA ALA A 89 -1.75 7.86 4.68
C ALA A 89 -2.31 6.46 4.34
N HIS A 90 -2.69 5.72 5.38
CA HIS A 90 -3.28 4.39 5.25
C HIS A 90 -4.51 4.25 6.14
N PHE A 91 -5.60 3.73 5.59
CA PHE A 91 -6.83 3.47 6.34
C PHE A 91 -6.66 2.32 7.34
N SER A 92 -7.31 2.46 8.50
CA SER A 92 -7.64 1.29 9.32
C SER A 92 -8.60 0.37 8.56
N PRO A 93 -8.62 -0.95 8.82
CA PRO A 93 -9.49 -1.90 8.11
C PRO A 93 -10.98 -1.58 8.21
N ASP A 94 -11.39 -0.89 9.28
CA ASP A 94 -12.77 -0.42 9.48
C ASP A 94 -13.03 0.96 8.85
N GLY A 95 -12.02 1.57 8.23
CA GLY A 95 -12.12 2.86 7.57
C GLY A 95 -12.38 4.05 8.50
N ARG A 96 -12.31 3.88 9.83
CA ARG A 96 -12.58 4.95 10.80
C ARG A 96 -11.38 5.81 11.12
N TYR A 97 -10.17 5.25 10.97
CA TYR A 97 -8.92 5.93 11.27
C TYR A 97 -8.02 5.99 10.05
N LEU A 98 -7.12 6.96 10.06
CA LEU A 98 -5.93 7.03 9.21
C LEU A 98 -4.69 6.96 10.08
N THR A 99 -3.65 6.28 9.59
CA THR A 99 -2.27 6.52 10.00
C THR A 99 -1.54 7.19 8.85
N PHE A 100 -0.60 8.08 9.15
CA PHE A 100 0.18 8.81 8.14
C PHE A 100 1.49 9.29 8.76
N MET A 101 2.48 9.63 7.92
CA MET A 101 3.70 10.29 8.37
C MET A 101 3.62 11.80 8.14
N GLY A 102 4.38 12.56 8.91
CA GLY A 102 4.50 14.02 8.76
C GLY A 102 5.59 14.57 9.65
N ARG A 103 5.98 15.83 9.42
CA ARG A 103 6.99 16.49 10.26
C ARG A 103 6.32 17.28 11.38
N GLN A 104 6.86 17.13 12.58
CA GLN A 104 6.52 17.95 13.74
C GLN A 104 7.79 18.33 14.47
N ASN A 105 7.98 19.62 14.72
CA ASN A 105 9.20 20.17 15.33
C ASN A 105 10.48 19.74 14.56
N GLY A 106 10.43 19.68 13.25
CA GLY A 106 11.56 19.35 12.37
C GLY A 106 11.86 17.84 12.23
N ALA A 107 11.16 16.96 12.96
CA ALA A 107 11.36 15.51 12.90
C ALA A 107 10.18 14.79 12.24
N TRP A 108 10.46 13.72 11.51
CA TRP A 108 9.45 12.85 10.93
C TRP A 108 8.83 11.93 11.99
N HIS A 109 7.53 11.97 12.10
CA HIS A 109 6.72 11.18 13.02
C HIS A 109 5.60 10.45 12.30
N VAL A 110 5.09 9.39 12.96
CA VAL A 110 3.88 8.70 12.56
C VAL A 110 2.72 9.12 13.45
N PHE A 111 1.61 9.43 12.81
CA PHE A 111 0.39 9.88 13.45
C PHE A 111 -0.77 8.91 13.20
N ALA A 112 -1.75 8.92 14.11
CA ALA A 112 -3.06 8.31 13.89
C ALA A 112 -4.17 9.33 14.15
N TRP A 113 -5.24 9.29 13.35
CA TRP A 113 -6.35 10.23 13.43
C TRP A 113 -7.68 9.57 13.14
N ALA A 114 -8.69 9.85 14.00
CA ALA A 114 -10.08 9.47 13.76
C ALA A 114 -10.67 10.38 12.67
N ILE A 115 -11.11 9.80 11.55
CA ILE A 115 -11.60 10.56 10.40
C ILE A 115 -12.87 11.33 10.76
N GLY A 116 -12.81 12.67 10.66
CA GLY A 116 -13.90 13.54 11.06
C GLY A 116 -14.00 13.79 12.56
N GLY A 117 -13.03 13.28 13.34
CA GLY A 117 -12.90 13.63 14.75
C GLY A 117 -12.50 15.08 14.98
N THR A 118 -12.82 15.62 16.14
CA THR A 118 -12.48 16.99 16.56
C THR A 118 -11.08 17.11 17.15
N GLN A 119 -10.49 15.99 17.57
CA GLN A 119 -9.13 15.95 18.11
C GLN A 119 -8.10 16.01 16.99
N ALA A 120 -6.98 16.68 17.27
CA ALA A 120 -5.80 16.62 16.40
C ALA A 120 -5.26 15.18 16.33
N PRO A 121 -4.49 14.82 15.26
CA PRO A 121 -3.85 13.52 15.16
C PRO A 121 -2.94 13.22 16.36
N SER A 122 -3.02 11.99 16.87
CA SER A 122 -2.14 11.51 17.92
C SER A 122 -0.77 11.16 17.35
N ASN A 123 0.30 11.72 17.89
CA ASN A 123 1.66 11.35 17.54
C ASN A 123 2.02 10.01 18.19
N LEU A 124 2.05 8.94 17.41
CA LEU A 124 2.34 7.58 17.89
C LEU A 124 3.81 7.40 18.28
N THR A 125 4.72 8.13 17.65
CA THR A 125 6.17 7.93 17.77
C THR A 125 6.87 8.96 18.65
N ALA A 126 6.13 9.85 19.31
CA ALA A 126 6.70 10.87 20.18
C ALA A 126 7.63 10.29 21.27
N ALA A 127 7.28 9.13 21.84
CA ALA A 127 8.04 8.50 22.91
C ALA A 127 9.33 7.81 22.46
N ILE A 128 9.44 7.42 21.18
CA ILE A 128 10.63 6.72 20.67
C ILE A 128 11.59 7.64 19.91
N GLY A 129 11.15 8.86 19.56
CA GLY A 129 11.96 9.81 18.79
C GLY A 129 12.40 9.30 17.42
N GLY A 130 13.49 9.85 16.89
CA GLY A 130 14.08 9.45 15.63
C GLY A 130 13.22 9.76 14.39
N ARG A 131 13.64 9.27 13.23
CA ARG A 131 12.92 9.41 11.96
C ARG A 131 11.94 8.24 11.78
N ASN A 132 10.65 8.52 11.63
CA ASN A 132 9.58 7.53 11.57
C ASN A 132 8.74 7.75 10.31
N GLU A 133 8.59 6.70 9.48
CA GLU A 133 8.01 6.81 8.13
C GLU A 133 7.15 5.57 7.78
N ASP A 134 6.42 5.67 6.66
CA ASP A 134 5.69 4.60 5.96
C ASP A 134 4.75 3.75 6.83
N PRO A 135 3.87 4.36 7.63
CA PRO A 135 2.99 3.58 8.50
C PRO A 135 1.91 2.84 7.72
N LYS A 136 1.62 1.59 8.13
CA LYS A 136 0.49 0.80 7.64
C LYS A 136 -0.22 0.11 8.80
N PHE A 137 -1.56 0.17 8.82
CA PHE A 137 -2.35 -0.63 9.74
C PHE A 137 -2.23 -2.12 9.43
N SER A 138 -2.27 -2.94 10.49
CA SER A 138 -2.52 -4.37 10.37
C SER A 138 -3.95 -4.65 9.89
N PHE A 139 -4.19 -5.83 9.33
CA PHE A 139 -5.52 -6.25 8.84
C PHE A 139 -6.58 -6.39 9.94
N ASP A 140 -6.18 -6.58 11.19
CA ASP A 140 -7.08 -6.56 12.36
C ASP A 140 -7.25 -5.17 12.99
N GLY A 141 -6.52 -4.16 12.49
CA GLY A 141 -6.56 -2.78 12.95
C GLY A 141 -5.92 -2.53 14.31
N ARG A 142 -5.27 -3.52 14.92
CA ARG A 142 -4.73 -3.41 16.28
C ARG A 142 -3.29 -2.94 16.34
N GLN A 143 -2.61 -2.97 15.22
CA GLN A 143 -1.20 -2.60 15.12
C GLN A 143 -0.96 -1.65 13.95
N VAL A 144 0.14 -0.91 14.04
CA VAL A 144 0.76 -0.18 12.93
C VAL A 144 2.19 -0.68 12.78
N VAL A 145 2.53 -1.10 11.57
CA VAL A 145 3.91 -1.34 11.17
C VAL A 145 4.47 -0.07 10.55
N LEU A 146 5.71 0.26 10.84
CA LEU A 146 6.36 1.48 10.35
C LEU A 146 7.88 1.31 10.24
N LYS A 147 8.53 2.18 9.48
CA LYS A 147 9.97 2.38 9.49
C LYS A 147 10.34 3.31 10.65
N HIS A 148 11.36 2.94 11.41
CA HIS A 148 11.96 3.74 12.48
C HIS A 148 13.46 3.76 12.29
N GLU A 149 14.03 4.91 11.98
CA GLU A 149 15.42 5.01 11.51
C GLU A 149 15.63 4.11 10.28
N GLY A 150 16.54 3.17 10.30
CA GLY A 150 16.74 2.17 9.25
C GLY A 150 15.98 0.86 9.46
N ASP A 151 15.23 0.72 10.55
CA ASP A 151 14.59 -0.54 10.99
C ASP A 151 13.08 -0.54 10.83
N ILE A 152 12.49 -1.73 10.92
CA ILE A 152 11.03 -1.93 10.97
C ILE A 152 10.58 -2.16 12.41
N ARG A 153 9.51 -1.46 12.81
CA ARG A 153 8.86 -1.60 14.13
C ARG A 153 7.37 -1.84 14.02
N LEU A 154 6.82 -2.47 15.05
CA LEU A 154 5.40 -2.65 15.26
C LEU A 154 4.98 -1.88 16.53
N ALA A 155 3.91 -1.08 16.38
CA ALA A 155 3.20 -0.44 17.48
C ALA A 155 1.89 -1.19 17.74
N THR A 156 1.63 -1.61 18.98
CA THR A 156 0.31 -2.08 19.40
C THR A 156 -0.51 -0.89 19.87
N LEU A 157 -1.71 -0.71 19.29
CA LEU A 157 -2.52 0.49 19.49
C LEU A 157 -3.54 0.34 20.62
N VAL A 158 -3.86 1.48 21.23
CA VAL A 158 -5.00 1.66 22.14
C VAL A 158 -5.86 2.80 21.61
N PHE A 159 -7.14 2.52 21.38
CA PHE A 159 -8.12 3.50 20.93
C PHE A 159 -8.91 4.00 22.12
N ASN A 160 -8.86 5.30 22.40
CA ASN A 160 -9.51 5.93 23.51
C ASN A 160 -10.93 6.43 23.14
N GLY A 161 -11.78 6.60 24.13
CA GLY A 161 -13.18 7.03 23.93
C GLY A 161 -13.32 8.46 23.39
N ASP A 162 -12.29 9.30 23.51
CA ASP A 162 -12.23 10.66 22.97
C ASP A 162 -11.77 10.71 21.51
N GLY A 163 -11.46 9.54 20.90
CA GLY A 163 -10.96 9.42 19.53
C GLY A 163 -9.44 9.51 19.38
N SER A 164 -8.71 9.77 20.48
CA SER A 164 -7.25 9.69 20.46
C SER A 164 -6.75 8.26 20.37
N VAL A 165 -5.51 8.08 19.87
CA VAL A 165 -4.86 6.76 19.71
C VAL A 165 -3.53 6.78 20.44
N GLY A 166 -3.32 5.80 21.32
CA GLY A 166 -2.07 5.58 22.03
C GLY A 166 -1.33 4.34 21.54
N VAL A 167 -0.10 4.15 22.02
CA VAL A 167 0.70 2.93 21.82
C VAL A 167 0.90 2.28 23.19
N SER A 168 0.47 1.01 23.31
CA SER A 168 0.64 0.23 24.53
C SER A 168 1.93 -0.58 24.56
N ALA A 169 2.46 -0.95 23.37
CA ALA A 169 3.68 -1.72 23.28
C ALA A 169 4.38 -1.49 21.93
N TRP A 170 5.70 -1.59 21.96
CA TRP A 170 6.58 -1.59 20.79
C TRP A 170 7.26 -2.95 20.63
N LYS A 171 7.40 -3.42 19.39
CA LYS A 171 8.18 -4.59 19.03
C LYS A 171 9.13 -4.22 17.88
N ALA A 172 10.44 -4.42 18.08
CA ALA A 172 11.39 -4.38 16.97
C ALA A 172 11.18 -5.61 16.07
N VAL A 173 11.09 -5.37 14.78
CA VAL A 173 11.04 -6.42 13.74
C VAL A 173 12.43 -6.65 13.21
N THR A 174 13.17 -5.57 12.94
CA THR A 174 14.59 -5.55 12.61
C THR A 174 15.33 -4.67 13.62
N SER A 175 16.66 -4.73 13.66
CA SER A 175 17.46 -4.04 14.71
C SER A 175 18.93 -3.85 14.34
N ASP A 176 19.24 -3.72 13.06
CA ASP A 176 20.60 -3.45 12.56
C ASP A 176 20.80 -1.97 12.14
N GLY A 177 19.76 -1.15 12.33
CA GLY A 177 19.79 0.29 12.10
C GLY A 177 20.08 0.61 10.64
N TRP A 178 20.94 1.60 10.41
CA TRP A 178 21.33 2.01 9.07
C TRP A 178 22.38 1.12 8.39
N SER A 179 22.79 -0.02 9.00
CA SER A 179 23.69 -0.97 8.36
C SER A 179 23.02 -1.69 7.18
N THR A 180 21.72 -1.92 7.29
CA THR A 180 20.85 -2.33 6.17
C THR A 180 19.57 -1.52 6.27
N GLU A 181 19.30 -0.68 5.30
CA GLU A 181 18.06 0.11 5.32
C GLU A 181 16.88 -0.77 4.99
N GLU A 182 15.87 -0.75 5.88
CA GLU A 182 14.56 -1.36 5.66
C GLU A 182 13.48 -0.29 5.63
N SER A 183 12.55 -0.43 4.68
CA SER A 183 11.53 0.59 4.41
C SER A 183 10.23 0.02 3.88
N MET A 184 9.19 0.86 3.84
CA MET A 184 7.90 0.58 3.19
C MET A 184 7.27 -0.73 3.68
N PRO A 185 7.15 -0.96 5.00
CA PRO A 185 6.67 -2.23 5.53
C PRO A 185 5.16 -2.41 5.35
N PHE A 186 4.73 -3.68 5.23
CA PHE A 186 3.34 -4.06 5.23
C PHE A 186 3.14 -5.39 5.97
N LEU A 187 2.13 -5.47 6.85
CA LEU A 187 1.77 -6.74 7.50
C LEU A 187 0.95 -7.62 6.57
N THR A 188 1.16 -8.94 6.64
CA THR A 188 0.28 -9.89 5.95
C THR A 188 -1.05 -10.06 6.69
N PRO A 189 -2.13 -10.51 6.05
CA PRO A 189 -3.44 -10.69 6.68
C PRO A 189 -3.43 -11.62 7.89
N SER A 190 -2.54 -12.61 7.89
CA SER A 190 -2.37 -13.52 9.03
C SER A 190 -1.69 -12.88 10.25
N GLY A 191 -1.08 -11.70 10.10
CA GLY A 191 -0.22 -11.10 11.10
C GLY A 191 1.10 -11.85 11.37
N LYS A 192 1.38 -12.94 10.64
CA LYS A 192 2.59 -13.77 10.86
C LYS A 192 3.84 -13.23 10.18
N TYR A 193 3.67 -12.42 9.15
CA TYR A 193 4.79 -11.92 8.37
C TYR A 193 4.69 -10.41 8.18
N VAL A 194 5.86 -9.79 8.05
CA VAL A 194 6.02 -8.43 7.49
C VAL A 194 6.72 -8.58 6.15
N VAL A 195 6.21 -7.90 5.13
CA VAL A 195 6.88 -7.68 3.85
C VAL A 195 7.43 -6.26 3.85
N TYR A 196 8.65 -6.07 3.36
CA TYR A 196 9.30 -4.75 3.33
C TYR A 196 10.41 -4.71 2.28
N ALA A 197 10.81 -3.53 1.88
CA ALA A 197 11.96 -3.32 1.04
C ALA A 197 13.23 -3.27 1.90
N THR A 198 14.32 -3.91 1.46
CA THR A 198 15.61 -3.91 2.14
C THR A 198 16.76 -3.72 1.16
N GLY A 199 17.81 -3.03 1.57
CA GLY A 199 18.97 -2.65 0.75
C GLY A 199 18.92 -1.19 0.31
N ALA A 200 19.84 -0.80 -0.55
CA ALA A 200 19.95 0.56 -1.07
C ALA A 200 20.23 0.58 -2.58
N GLY A 201 19.79 1.62 -3.28
CA GLY A 201 20.00 1.80 -4.71
C GLY A 201 19.57 0.56 -5.51
N ASP A 202 20.42 0.08 -6.41
CA ASP A 202 20.15 -1.08 -7.27
C ASP A 202 20.13 -2.42 -6.52
N SER A 203 20.48 -2.44 -5.23
CA SER A 203 20.37 -3.63 -4.39
C SER A 203 19.05 -3.75 -3.65
N LEU A 204 18.14 -2.78 -3.80
CA LEU A 204 16.85 -2.76 -3.11
C LEU A 204 15.98 -3.96 -3.53
N ARG A 205 15.49 -4.71 -2.55
CA ARG A 205 14.72 -5.95 -2.74
C ARG A 205 13.55 -6.01 -1.78
N VAL A 206 12.47 -6.65 -2.22
CA VAL A 206 11.35 -6.94 -1.34
C VAL A 206 11.52 -8.33 -0.72
N VAL A 207 11.43 -8.38 0.60
CA VAL A 207 11.55 -9.59 1.40
C VAL A 207 10.33 -9.79 2.28
N ARG A 208 10.19 -11.02 2.77
CA ARG A 208 9.18 -11.40 3.77
C ARG A 208 9.90 -11.94 5.00
N ARG A 209 9.61 -11.37 6.18
CA ARG A 209 10.13 -11.82 7.48
C ARG A 209 9.02 -12.45 8.30
N ASN A 210 9.29 -13.65 8.82
CA ASN A 210 8.43 -14.32 9.78
C ASN A 210 8.62 -13.67 11.16
N LEU A 211 7.53 -13.20 11.78
CA LEU A 211 7.55 -12.49 13.07
C LEU A 211 7.73 -13.40 14.28
N GLU A 212 7.54 -14.71 14.11
CA GLU A 212 7.69 -15.69 15.18
C GLU A 212 9.15 -16.16 15.34
N ASN A 213 9.80 -16.52 14.20
CA ASN A 213 11.14 -17.10 14.22
C ASN A 213 12.23 -16.21 13.57
N GLY A 214 11.84 -15.05 13.04
CA GLY A 214 12.76 -14.08 12.44
C GLY A 214 13.30 -14.47 11.06
N GLN A 215 12.89 -15.60 10.50
CA GLN A 215 13.37 -16.06 9.19
C GLN A 215 12.97 -15.08 8.09
N VAL A 216 13.94 -14.67 7.28
CA VAL A 216 13.77 -13.80 6.12
C VAL A 216 13.86 -14.63 4.84
N SER A 217 12.97 -14.35 3.90
CA SER A 217 12.98 -14.96 2.57
C SER A 217 12.66 -13.91 1.50
N PRO A 218 13.25 -14.00 0.29
CA PRO A 218 12.87 -13.15 -0.82
C PRO A 218 11.37 -13.31 -1.12
N LEU A 219 10.68 -12.22 -1.42
CA LEU A 219 9.31 -12.27 -1.91
C LEU A 219 9.28 -12.52 -3.42
N ALA A 220 10.26 -12.00 -4.12
CA ALA A 220 10.40 -12.07 -5.56
C ALA A 220 11.84 -12.34 -5.99
N THR A 221 12.03 -12.94 -7.16
CA THR A 221 13.35 -12.99 -7.81
C THR A 221 13.70 -11.57 -8.27
N PRO A 222 14.84 -11.02 -7.85
CA PRO A 222 15.25 -9.69 -8.26
C PRO A 222 15.40 -9.58 -9.77
N ALA A 223 15.02 -8.43 -10.35
CA ALA A 223 15.40 -8.11 -11.72
C ALA A 223 16.91 -7.88 -11.81
N ALA A 224 17.56 -8.41 -12.83
CA ALA A 224 18.96 -8.11 -13.08
C ALA A 224 19.13 -6.61 -13.42
N GLY A 225 19.91 -5.89 -12.61
CA GLY A 225 20.10 -4.45 -12.75
C GLY A 225 18.88 -3.58 -12.44
N GLY A 226 17.84 -4.17 -11.84
CA GLY A 226 16.66 -3.46 -11.38
C GLY A 226 16.51 -3.55 -9.86
N ARG A 227 15.50 -2.86 -9.31
CA ARG A 227 15.16 -2.84 -7.89
C ARG A 227 13.68 -3.09 -7.68
N ASP A 228 13.32 -3.71 -6.56
CA ASP A 228 11.95 -3.93 -6.12
C ASP A 228 11.71 -3.21 -4.81
N TYR A 229 10.60 -2.48 -4.71
CA TYR A 229 10.26 -1.70 -3.52
C TYR A 229 8.76 -1.45 -3.42
N TYR A 230 8.32 -0.74 -2.40
CA TYR A 230 6.94 -0.37 -2.10
C TYR A 230 5.96 -1.55 -2.17
N PRO A 231 6.19 -2.61 -1.34
CA PRO A 231 5.28 -3.74 -1.31
C PRO A 231 3.92 -3.33 -0.72
N VAL A 232 2.85 -3.79 -1.35
CA VAL A 232 1.48 -3.60 -0.88
C VAL A 232 0.78 -4.94 -0.84
N VAL A 233 0.22 -5.29 0.30
CA VAL A 233 -0.52 -6.54 0.49
C VAL A 233 -2.01 -6.26 0.31
N ARG A 234 -2.64 -6.92 -0.68
CA ARG A 234 -4.08 -6.85 -0.88
C ARG A 234 -4.81 -7.80 0.10
N ASP A 235 -4.43 -9.05 0.07
CA ASP A 235 -5.06 -10.14 0.82
C ASP A 235 -4.13 -11.37 0.90
N TYR A 236 -4.68 -12.57 1.04
CA TYR A 236 -3.91 -13.81 1.02
C TYR A 236 -3.45 -14.25 -0.37
N THR A 237 -3.93 -13.63 -1.44
CA THR A 237 -3.76 -14.11 -2.82
C THR A 237 -2.84 -13.26 -3.67
N ALA A 238 -2.70 -11.96 -3.38
CA ALA A 238 -1.90 -11.05 -4.20
C ALA A 238 -1.20 -9.97 -3.39
N TYR A 239 0.09 -9.78 -3.70
CA TYR A 239 0.90 -8.66 -3.25
C TYR A 239 1.36 -7.89 -4.47
N PHE A 240 1.39 -6.57 -4.38
CA PHE A 240 1.88 -5.68 -5.42
C PHE A 240 3.23 -5.10 -4.99
N LEU A 241 4.02 -4.71 -5.94
CA LEU A 241 5.27 -3.99 -5.71
C LEU A 241 5.59 -3.09 -6.91
N SER A 242 6.42 -2.09 -6.68
CA SER A 242 7.03 -1.29 -7.73
C SER A 242 8.37 -1.92 -8.12
N ARG A 243 8.58 -2.13 -9.40
CA ARG A 243 9.82 -2.70 -9.97
C ARG A 243 10.42 -1.73 -10.95
N THR A 244 11.61 -1.21 -10.66
CA THR A 244 12.39 -0.43 -11.62
C THR A 244 13.03 -1.37 -12.62
N GLN A 245 12.82 -1.10 -13.89
CA GLN A 245 13.47 -1.82 -15.00
C GLN A 245 14.87 -1.26 -15.24
N PRO A 246 15.79 -2.03 -15.86
CA PRO A 246 17.12 -1.53 -16.20
C PRO A 246 17.12 -0.26 -17.07
N ALA A 247 16.03 0.00 -17.80
CA ALA A 247 15.82 1.21 -18.59
C ALA A 247 15.33 2.43 -17.77
N GLY A 248 15.07 2.28 -16.47
CA GLY A 248 14.86 3.39 -15.55
C GLY A 248 13.42 3.67 -15.14
N ASN A 249 12.39 3.12 -15.79
CA ASN A 249 11.00 3.36 -15.41
C ASN A 249 10.48 2.35 -14.39
N ASP A 250 9.71 2.86 -13.42
CA ASP A 250 9.03 2.02 -12.45
C ASP A 250 7.79 1.37 -13.04
N GLN A 251 7.59 0.09 -12.75
CA GLN A 251 6.46 -0.69 -13.21
C GLN A 251 5.80 -1.43 -12.06
N LEU A 252 4.49 -1.46 -12.07
CA LEU A 252 3.72 -2.27 -11.14
C LEU A 252 3.87 -3.75 -11.48
N ALA A 253 4.19 -4.54 -10.47
CA ALA A 253 4.27 -5.99 -10.57
C ALA A 253 3.43 -6.65 -9.48
N MET A 254 2.98 -7.88 -9.75
CA MET A 254 2.21 -8.68 -8.82
C MET A 254 2.95 -9.98 -8.47
N VAL A 255 2.87 -10.38 -7.21
CA VAL A 255 3.43 -11.62 -6.67
C VAL A 255 2.32 -12.42 -6.00
N VAL A 256 2.32 -13.74 -6.22
CA VAL A 256 1.48 -14.68 -5.48
C VAL A 256 2.25 -15.12 -4.22
N PRO A 257 1.78 -14.82 -3.01
CA PRO A 257 2.60 -14.87 -1.79
C PRO A 257 3.04 -16.28 -1.35
N ASN A 258 2.34 -17.32 -1.75
CA ASN A 258 2.60 -18.71 -1.34
C ASN A 258 3.36 -19.52 -2.39
N SER A 259 3.74 -18.90 -3.50
CA SER A 259 4.61 -19.51 -4.50
C SER A 259 6.08 -19.42 -4.07
N PRO A 260 6.95 -20.32 -4.52
CA PRO A 260 8.39 -20.08 -4.42
C PRO A 260 8.74 -18.72 -5.01
N PRO A 261 9.79 -18.02 -4.53
CA PRO A 261 10.22 -16.77 -5.12
C PRO A 261 10.40 -16.94 -6.63
N GLY A 262 9.62 -16.21 -7.39
CA GLY A 262 9.62 -16.25 -8.86
C GLY A 262 9.70 -14.84 -9.44
N THR A 263 9.78 -14.74 -10.75
CA THR A 263 9.69 -13.45 -11.43
C THR A 263 8.28 -12.89 -11.22
N PRO A 264 8.12 -11.71 -10.62
CA PRO A 264 6.82 -11.07 -10.50
C PRO A 264 6.19 -10.84 -11.87
N ALA A 265 4.87 -11.01 -11.94
CA ALA A 265 4.11 -10.69 -13.15
C ALA A 265 4.01 -9.18 -13.28
N ILE A 266 4.59 -8.60 -14.32
CA ILE A 266 4.40 -7.18 -14.66
C ILE A 266 2.95 -6.98 -15.07
N LEU A 267 2.29 -5.99 -14.47
CA LEU A 267 0.88 -5.73 -14.75
C LEU A 267 0.71 -5.09 -16.16
N PRO A 268 -0.35 -5.44 -16.88
CA PRO A 268 -0.62 -4.85 -18.20
C PRO A 268 -1.08 -3.38 -18.12
N LEU A 269 -1.14 -2.82 -16.91
CA LEU A 269 -1.48 -1.43 -16.62
C LEU A 269 -0.30 -0.45 -16.79
N ASN A 270 0.90 -0.97 -16.96
CA ASN A 270 2.10 -0.16 -17.09
C ASN A 270 2.25 0.41 -18.49
N HIS A 271 2.34 1.73 -18.61
CA HIS A 271 2.75 2.38 -19.85
C HIS A 271 4.28 2.44 -19.91
N CYS A 272 4.86 2.22 -21.11
CA CYS A 272 6.32 2.15 -21.25
C CYS A 272 7.06 3.49 -21.09
N GLN A 273 6.36 4.60 -21.21
CA GLN A 273 6.99 5.93 -21.26
C GLN A 273 6.92 6.70 -19.93
N GLY A 274 6.54 6.05 -18.83
CA GLY A 274 6.46 6.71 -17.54
C GLY A 274 6.56 5.75 -16.38
N ASP A 275 6.75 6.32 -15.20
CA ASP A 275 6.75 5.59 -13.95
C ASP A 275 5.33 5.21 -13.56
N ASN A 276 5.17 4.00 -13.01
CA ASN A 276 3.93 3.48 -12.47
C ASN A 276 4.22 2.87 -11.10
N SER A 277 3.69 3.47 -10.04
CA SER A 277 4.06 3.16 -8.66
C SER A 277 2.86 3.25 -7.71
N ASP A 278 3.09 3.01 -6.42
CA ASP A 278 2.16 3.24 -5.30
C ASP A 278 0.80 2.57 -5.47
N ALA A 279 0.83 1.25 -5.63
CA ALA A 279 -0.38 0.45 -5.80
C ALA A 279 -1.32 0.55 -4.59
N ALA A 280 -2.60 0.81 -4.83
CA ALA A 280 -3.68 0.77 -3.85
C ALA A 280 -4.80 -0.16 -4.35
N PRO A 281 -4.85 -1.42 -3.91
CA PRO A 281 -5.87 -2.37 -4.34
C PRO A 281 -7.27 -1.90 -3.97
N VAL A 282 -8.19 -1.92 -4.93
CA VAL A 282 -9.62 -1.65 -4.71
C VAL A 282 -10.37 -2.95 -4.46
N ASN A 283 -10.13 -3.96 -5.31
CA ASN A 283 -10.65 -5.32 -5.21
C ASN A 283 -9.78 -6.26 -6.07
N GLU A 284 -10.31 -7.40 -6.49
CA GLU A 284 -9.58 -8.36 -7.34
C GLU A 284 -9.33 -7.83 -8.75
N ASP A 285 -10.22 -7.00 -9.28
CA ASP A 285 -10.19 -6.50 -10.65
C ASP A 285 -9.49 -5.15 -10.78
N TYR A 286 -9.61 -4.28 -9.77
CA TYR A 286 -9.22 -2.88 -9.87
C TYR A 286 -8.11 -2.49 -8.92
N LEU A 287 -7.20 -1.67 -9.44
CA LEU A 287 -6.06 -1.09 -8.74
C LEU A 287 -6.03 0.42 -8.96
N ILE A 288 -5.90 1.21 -7.89
CA ILE A 288 -5.51 2.62 -8.00
C ILE A 288 -4.00 2.70 -7.90
N PHE A 289 -3.37 3.55 -8.70
CA PHE A 289 -1.92 3.73 -8.69
C PHE A 289 -1.52 5.12 -9.17
N SER A 290 -0.29 5.50 -8.88
CA SER A 290 0.32 6.76 -9.30
C SER A 290 1.12 6.56 -10.59
N SER A 291 0.99 7.46 -11.56
CA SER A 291 1.67 7.35 -12.85
C SER A 291 2.06 8.70 -13.45
N THR A 292 3.24 8.74 -14.07
CA THR A 292 3.69 9.87 -14.91
C THR A 292 3.47 9.60 -16.41
N SER A 293 2.81 8.50 -16.77
CA SER A 293 2.68 8.05 -18.16
C SER A 293 1.86 8.99 -19.05
N PHE A 294 0.98 9.78 -18.47
CA PHE A 294 0.07 10.67 -19.21
C PHE A 294 0.18 12.13 -18.80
N ASP A 295 1.03 12.43 -17.82
CA ASP A 295 1.31 13.76 -17.29
C ASP A 295 2.79 13.88 -16.92
N PRO A 296 3.36 15.07 -16.90
CA PRO A 296 4.73 15.29 -16.44
C PRO A 296 4.91 15.05 -14.93
N THR A 297 3.80 14.99 -14.17
CA THR A 297 3.79 14.73 -12.73
C THR A 297 2.94 13.49 -12.44
N TYR A 298 3.15 12.88 -11.28
CA TYR A 298 2.32 11.75 -10.86
C TYR A 298 0.85 12.12 -10.75
N SER A 299 0.01 11.40 -11.50
CA SER A 299 -1.44 11.43 -11.44
C SER A 299 -1.99 10.10 -10.94
N LEU A 300 -3.15 10.12 -10.30
CA LEU A 300 -3.81 8.90 -9.87
C LEU A 300 -4.60 8.29 -11.04
N LEU A 301 -4.37 7.02 -11.28
CA LEU A 301 -5.08 6.22 -12.28
C LEU A 301 -5.86 5.10 -11.60
N LEU A 302 -6.99 4.72 -12.19
CA LEU A 302 -7.68 3.45 -11.94
C LEU A 302 -7.33 2.49 -13.07
N GLY A 303 -6.88 1.29 -12.74
CA GLY A 303 -6.60 0.23 -13.68
C GLY A 303 -7.54 -0.96 -13.50
N ASP A 304 -8.05 -1.49 -14.60
CA ASP A 304 -8.67 -2.81 -14.70
C ASP A 304 -7.58 -3.80 -15.09
N ILE A 305 -7.20 -4.66 -14.15
CA ILE A 305 -6.04 -5.54 -14.28
C ILE A 305 -6.24 -6.55 -15.42
N ALA A 306 -7.44 -7.14 -15.49
CA ALA A 306 -7.75 -8.19 -16.46
C ALA A 306 -7.94 -7.65 -17.88
N ALA A 307 -8.60 -6.49 -17.99
CA ALA A 307 -8.91 -5.88 -19.28
C ALA A 307 -7.81 -4.95 -19.80
N ALA A 308 -6.74 -4.72 -19.04
CA ALA A 308 -5.65 -3.81 -19.38
C ALA A 308 -6.15 -2.40 -19.77
N ARG A 309 -7.10 -1.87 -19.01
CA ARG A 309 -7.69 -0.54 -19.23
C ARG A 309 -7.33 0.38 -18.08
N VAL A 310 -7.09 1.65 -18.40
CA VAL A 310 -6.76 2.67 -17.42
C VAL A 310 -7.62 3.91 -17.58
N TRP A 311 -8.05 4.49 -16.47
CA TRP A 311 -8.78 5.75 -16.40
C TRP A 311 -8.02 6.71 -15.51
N ARG A 312 -8.05 7.99 -15.85
CA ARG A 312 -7.63 9.00 -14.92
C ARG A 312 -8.69 9.13 -13.82
N LEU A 313 -8.27 8.96 -12.57
CA LEU A 313 -9.05 9.41 -11.44
C LEU A 313 -8.85 10.92 -11.35
N ASP A 314 -9.62 11.65 -12.16
CA ASP A 314 -9.51 13.09 -12.19
C ASP A 314 -9.91 13.67 -10.84
N PRO A 315 -8.97 14.29 -10.12
CA PRO A 315 -9.32 15.15 -9.01
C PRO A 315 -9.89 16.50 -9.49
N ALA A 316 -10.46 16.57 -10.70
CA ALA A 316 -11.12 17.76 -11.24
C ALA A 316 -12.14 18.41 -10.29
N GLN A 317 -12.47 17.65 -9.23
CA GLN A 317 -13.27 18.14 -8.10
C GLN A 317 -12.47 18.91 -7.05
N ILE A 318 -11.12 18.89 -7.13
CA ILE A 318 -10.26 19.80 -6.37
C ILE A 318 -9.46 20.62 -7.36
N ASN A 319 -9.61 21.92 -7.27
CA ASN A 319 -8.78 22.85 -8.03
C ASN A 319 -7.36 22.87 -7.45
N LEU A 320 -6.58 21.81 -7.71
CA LEU A 320 -5.18 21.76 -7.32
C LEU A 320 -4.35 22.52 -8.36
N PRO A 321 -3.35 23.29 -7.93
CA PRO A 321 -2.41 23.91 -8.85
C PRO A 321 -1.76 22.88 -9.78
N ASP A 322 -1.46 23.28 -11.00
CA ASP A 322 -0.68 22.47 -11.94
C ASP A 322 0.70 22.12 -11.36
N GLY A 323 1.27 21.03 -11.81
CA GLY A 323 2.60 20.58 -11.43
C GLY A 323 2.72 19.84 -10.11
N ARG A 324 1.61 19.56 -9.42
CA ARG A 324 1.64 18.78 -8.16
C ARG A 324 1.67 17.28 -8.40
N GLN A 325 2.51 16.60 -7.63
CA GLN A 325 2.55 15.15 -7.52
C GLN A 325 1.33 14.63 -6.74
N LYS A 326 0.80 13.46 -7.10
CA LYS A 326 -0.27 12.76 -6.37
C LYS A 326 0.13 11.31 -6.16
N LEU A 327 0.43 10.94 -4.91
CA LEU A 327 1.00 9.64 -4.54
C LEU A 327 0.37 9.09 -3.25
N GLY A 328 0.86 7.92 -2.82
CA GLY A 328 0.54 7.32 -1.54
C GLY A 328 -0.94 7.03 -1.36
N ALA A 329 -1.58 6.54 -2.42
CA ALA A 329 -2.98 6.18 -2.39
C ALA A 329 -3.25 5.03 -1.39
N SER A 330 -4.37 5.15 -0.66
CA SER A 330 -4.94 4.05 0.12
C SER A 330 -6.45 4.08 -0.04
N TYR A 331 -7.05 2.92 -0.25
CA TYR A 331 -8.48 2.77 -0.48
C TYR A 331 -9.15 1.98 0.63
N THR A 332 -10.40 2.36 0.96
CA THR A 332 -11.28 1.60 1.85
C THR A 332 -12.66 1.45 1.20
N PRO A 333 -13.23 0.23 1.14
CA PRO A 333 -14.54 0.03 0.54
C PRO A 333 -15.65 0.75 1.32
N ALA A 334 -16.79 0.96 0.67
CA ALA A 334 -18.00 1.42 1.35
C ALA A 334 -18.45 0.37 2.35
N ARG A 335 -18.86 0.82 3.51
CA ARG A 335 -19.52 0.02 4.54
C ARG A 335 -20.98 0.39 4.66
#